data_13417ef4e4261ba0fffc8ef1acffa3b4
#
_entry.id   13417ef4e4261ba0fffc8ef1acffa3b4
#
_cell.length_a   1.000
_cell.length_b   1.000
_cell.length_c   1.000
_cell.angle_alpha   90.00
_cell.angle_beta   90.00
_cell.angle_gamma   90.00
#
_symmetry.space_group_name_H-M   'P 1'
#
loop_
_entity.id
_entity.type
_entity.pdbx_description
1 polymer ?
#
loop_
_entity_poly.entity_id
_entity_poly.type
_entity_poly.pdbx_seq_one_letter_code
_entity_poly.pdbx_strand_id
1 'polypeptide(L)' 'MSIEEYTKEKLWPILVETAHAIVMYSHHKAYTREVVLNEKPDISPVEVAARLGIPLGEALTILYELAEERKQGKL' A
#
# COMPACT_ATOMS: atom_id res chain seq x y z
N MET A 1 7.38 26.03 -3.23
CA MET A 1 6.78 24.68 -3.42
C MET A 1 5.60 24.51 -2.50
N SER A 2 4.49 24.08 -3.04
CA SER A 2 3.30 23.84 -2.22
C SER A 2 3.37 22.44 -1.61
N ILE A 3 2.57 22.22 -0.57
CA ILE A 3 2.46 20.91 0.05
C ILE A 3 1.96 19.89 -0.97
N GLU A 4 1.04 20.31 -1.86
CA GLU A 4 0.52 19.40 -2.87
C GLU A 4 1.59 18.93 -3.85
N GLU A 5 2.44 19.84 -4.30
CA GLU A 5 3.54 19.50 -5.19
C GLU A 5 4.53 18.58 -4.49
N TYR A 6 4.85 18.87 -3.24
CA TYR A 6 5.76 18.04 -2.46
C TYR A 6 5.18 16.65 -2.29
N THR A 7 3.88 16.55 -1.97
CA THR A 7 3.22 15.28 -1.79
C THR A 7 3.26 14.43 -3.06
N LYS A 8 2.95 15.03 -4.20
CA LYS A 8 2.88 14.29 -5.45
C LYS A 8 4.24 13.84 -5.95
N GLU A 9 5.26 14.69 -5.80
CA GLU A 9 6.56 14.44 -6.43
C GLU A 9 7.63 13.99 -5.46
N LYS A 10 7.53 14.39 -4.19
CA LYS A 10 8.59 14.15 -3.20
C LYS A 10 8.17 13.21 -2.08
N LEU A 11 6.94 13.36 -1.58
CA LEU A 11 6.52 12.56 -0.43
C LEU A 11 6.19 11.11 -0.77
N TRP A 12 5.71 10.85 -2.00
CA TRP A 12 5.37 9.49 -2.34
C TRP A 12 6.57 8.53 -2.25
N PRO A 13 7.73 8.85 -2.84
CA PRO A 13 8.89 7.98 -2.68
C PRO A 13 9.31 7.81 -1.22
N ILE A 14 9.18 8.86 -0.41
CA ILE A 14 9.50 8.76 1.01
C ILE A 14 8.55 7.82 1.72
N LEU A 15 7.25 7.88 1.40
CA LEU A 15 6.27 6.98 1.98
C LEU A 15 6.57 5.53 1.61
N VAL A 16 6.93 5.27 0.36
CA VAL A 16 7.26 3.93 -0.10
C VAL A 16 8.48 3.41 0.65
N GLU A 17 9.51 4.24 0.77
CA GLU A 17 10.73 3.85 1.48
C GLU A 17 10.42 3.56 2.95
N THR A 18 9.62 4.40 3.59
CA THR A 18 9.24 4.21 4.98
C THR A 18 8.45 2.91 5.16
N ALA A 19 7.50 2.65 4.27
CA ALA A 19 6.70 1.43 4.34
C ALA A 19 7.57 0.19 4.19
N HIS A 20 8.52 0.21 3.25
CA HIS A 20 9.41 -0.92 3.02
C HIS A 20 10.32 -1.19 4.21
N ALA A 21 10.58 -0.18 5.05
CA ALA A 21 11.41 -0.34 6.24
C ALA A 21 10.65 -0.98 7.40
N ILE A 22 9.32 -1.09 7.31
CA ILE A 22 8.53 -1.74 8.35
C ILE A 22 8.78 -3.24 8.32
N VAL A 23 9.14 -3.81 9.47
CA VAL A 23 9.57 -5.21 9.56
C VAL A 23 8.56 -6.19 8.98
N MET A 24 7.27 -5.94 9.20
CA MET A 24 6.21 -6.86 8.76
C MET A 24 5.61 -6.50 7.40
N TYR A 25 6.23 -5.58 6.66
CA TYR A 25 5.63 -5.10 5.42
C TYR A 25 5.35 -6.22 4.42
N SER A 26 6.33 -7.08 4.19
CA SER A 26 6.18 -8.17 3.21
C SER A 26 5.07 -9.14 3.61
N HIS A 27 4.91 -9.40 4.90
CA HIS A 27 3.82 -10.25 5.40
C HIS A 27 2.47 -9.59 5.20
N HIS A 28 2.38 -8.30 5.51
CA HIS A 28 1.13 -7.55 5.31
C HIS A 28 0.74 -7.49 3.84
N LYS A 29 1.72 -7.30 2.97
CA LYS A 29 1.48 -7.27 1.53
C LYS A 29 1.01 -8.61 1.01
N ALA A 30 1.66 -9.70 1.43
CA ALA A 30 1.27 -11.05 1.04
C ALA A 30 -0.14 -11.39 1.53
N TYR A 31 -0.46 -11.05 2.76
CA TYR A 31 -1.79 -11.29 3.31
C TYR A 31 -2.85 -10.52 2.53
N THR A 32 -2.57 -9.27 2.19
CA THR A 32 -3.49 -8.45 1.41
C THR A 32 -3.73 -9.07 0.04
N ARG A 33 -2.66 -9.51 -0.63
CA ARG A 33 -2.77 -10.15 -1.94
C ARG A 33 -3.60 -11.43 -1.88
N GLU A 34 -3.32 -12.30 -0.91
CA GLU A 34 -3.87 -13.64 -0.90
C GLU A 34 -5.23 -13.76 -0.23
N VAL A 35 -5.53 -12.90 0.72
CA VAL A 35 -6.76 -12.98 1.51
C VAL A 35 -7.67 -11.80 1.29
N VAL A 36 -7.17 -10.61 1.58
CA VAL A 36 -8.02 -9.42 1.63
C VAL A 36 -8.63 -9.09 0.26
N LEU A 37 -7.82 -9.09 -0.79
CA LEU A 37 -8.30 -8.75 -2.12
C LEU A 37 -9.17 -9.86 -2.71
N ASN A 38 -9.01 -11.10 -2.29
CA ASN A 38 -9.91 -12.17 -2.70
C ASN A 38 -11.29 -12.00 -2.09
N GLU A 39 -11.35 -11.53 -0.85
CA GLU A 39 -12.63 -11.30 -0.17
C GLU A 39 -13.29 -10.02 -0.62
N LYS A 40 -12.49 -8.97 -0.85
CA LYS A 40 -13.02 -7.64 -1.22
C LYS A 40 -12.06 -6.96 -2.18
N PRO A 41 -12.22 -7.20 -3.50
CA PRO A 41 -11.29 -6.64 -4.51
C PRO A 41 -11.27 -5.12 -4.56
N ASP A 42 -12.33 -4.46 -4.12
CA ASP A 42 -12.46 -3.00 -4.15
C ASP A 42 -12.20 -2.35 -2.79
N ILE A 43 -11.52 -3.05 -1.89
CA ILE A 43 -11.25 -2.52 -0.56
C ILE A 43 -10.42 -1.22 -0.65
N SER A 44 -10.75 -0.26 0.24
CA SER A 44 -10.04 1.01 0.29
C SER A 44 -8.80 0.92 1.18
N PRO A 45 -7.83 1.85 1.02
CA PRO A 45 -6.66 1.88 1.91
C PRO A 45 -7.04 2.06 3.37
N VAL A 46 -8.06 2.86 3.66
CA VAL A 46 -8.51 3.07 5.04
C VAL A 46 -9.01 1.76 5.65
N GLU A 47 -9.75 0.99 4.85
CA GLU A 47 -10.26 -0.31 5.32
C GLU A 47 -9.13 -1.30 5.54
N VAL A 48 -8.13 -1.32 4.66
CA VAL A 48 -6.96 -2.19 4.85
C VAL A 48 -6.22 -1.81 6.13
N ALA A 49 -6.00 -0.51 6.33
CA ALA A 49 -5.32 -0.03 7.52
C ALA A 49 -6.05 -0.45 8.78
N ALA A 50 -7.37 -0.29 8.80
CA ALA A 50 -8.18 -0.68 9.96
C ALA A 50 -8.18 -2.18 10.17
N ARG A 51 -8.32 -2.95 9.09
CA ARG A 51 -8.41 -4.41 9.18
C ARG A 51 -7.11 -5.05 9.65
N LEU A 52 -5.98 -4.55 9.18
CA LEU A 52 -4.68 -5.12 9.54
C LEU A 52 -4.04 -4.44 10.74
N GLY A 53 -4.60 -3.32 11.19
CA GLY A 53 -4.00 -2.56 12.28
C GLY A 53 -2.67 -1.92 11.89
N ILE A 54 -2.56 -1.43 10.66
CA ILE A 54 -1.33 -0.85 10.13
C ILE A 54 -1.54 0.62 9.79
N PRO A 55 -0.45 1.39 9.67
CA PRO A 55 -0.56 2.80 9.27
C PRO A 55 -1.15 2.94 7.87
N LEU A 56 -1.87 4.04 7.66
CA LEU A 56 -2.47 4.32 6.36
C LEU A 56 -1.44 4.37 5.24
N GLY A 57 -0.26 4.95 5.51
CA GLY A 57 0.81 5.01 4.51
C GLY A 57 1.26 3.64 4.05
N GLU A 58 1.33 2.68 4.97
CA GLU A 58 1.67 1.31 4.62
C GLU A 58 0.56 0.69 3.76
N ALA A 59 -0.70 0.87 4.15
CA ALA A 59 -1.83 0.34 3.39
C ALA A 59 -1.88 0.91 1.98
N LEU A 60 -1.66 2.21 1.83
CA LEU A 60 -1.60 2.86 0.53
C LEU A 60 -0.51 2.26 -0.35
N THR A 61 0.68 2.05 0.23
CA THR A 61 1.81 1.50 -0.51
C THR A 61 1.52 0.07 -0.95
N ILE A 62 0.95 -0.74 -0.06
CA ILE A 62 0.59 -2.13 -0.39
C ILE A 62 -0.37 -2.16 -1.57
N LEU A 63 -1.46 -1.40 -1.50
CA LEU A 63 -2.47 -1.44 -2.56
C LEU A 63 -1.94 -0.90 -3.87
N TYR A 64 -1.11 0.15 -3.82
CA TYR A 64 -0.49 0.69 -5.02
C TYR A 64 0.44 -0.35 -5.67
N GLU A 65 1.29 -0.98 -4.89
CA GLU A 65 2.22 -1.96 -5.43
C GLU A 65 1.52 -3.19 -6.00
N LEU A 66 0.47 -3.65 -5.33
CA LEU A 66 -0.31 -4.78 -5.84
C LEU A 66 -1.03 -4.42 -7.13
N ALA A 67 -1.54 -3.19 -7.25
CA ALA A 67 -2.16 -2.73 -8.49
C ALA A 67 -1.14 -2.67 -9.63
N GLU A 68 0.08 -2.20 -9.35
CA GLU A 68 1.13 -2.17 -10.35
C GLU A 68 1.56 -3.56 -10.78
N GLU A 69 1.66 -4.49 -9.83
CA GLU A 69 2.00 -5.88 -10.15
C GLU A 69 0.93 -6.51 -11.04
N ARG A 70 -0.34 -6.21 -10.78
CA ARG A 70 -1.44 -6.71 -11.61
C ARG A 70 -1.34 -6.17 -13.03
N LYS A 71 -1.03 -4.89 -13.20
CA LYS A 71 -0.85 -4.30 -14.53
C LYS A 71 0.27 -4.96 -15.30
N GLN A 72 1.28 -5.44 -14.60
CA GLN A 72 2.43 -6.10 -15.21
C GLN A 72 2.23 -7.59 -15.39
N GLY A 73 1.06 -8.10 -15.03
CA GLY A 73 0.74 -9.50 -15.18
C GLY A 73 1.45 -10.42 -14.20
N LYS A 74 1.82 -9.91 -13.04
CA LYS A 74 2.55 -10.68 -12.02
C LYS A 74 1.65 -11.30 -10.95
N LEU A 75 0.36 -11.02 -11.02
CA LEU A 75 -0.59 -11.57 -10.06
C LEU A 75 -1.49 -12.61 -10.70
#